data_a69530e8ff92072d24d6f55e13fdd1d3
#
_entry.id   a69530e8ff92072d24d6f55e13fdd1d3
#
_cell.length_a   1.000
_cell.length_b   1.000
_cell.length_c   1.000
_cell.angle_alpha   90.00
_cell.angle_beta   90.00
_cell.angle_gamma   90.00
#
_symmetry.space_group_name_H-M   'P 1'
#
loop_
_entity.id
_entity.type
_entity.pdbx_description
1 polymer ?
#
loop_
_entity_poly.entity_id
_entity_poly.type
_entity_poly.pdbx_seq_one_letter_code
_entity_poly.pdbx_strand_id
1 'polypeptide(L)'
;MKPVRLSGHAAGYAKIRGFTEAEVEHAIKTCLWEPAELGRFECRLNLPYGKEWHGKIYQTKQVRPIFVEQPDQVLVVTVYTYYF
;
A
#
# COMPACT_ATOMS: atom_id res chain seq x y z
N MET A 1 -0.52 -17.80 -2.22
CA MET A 1 -0.48 -16.53 -2.97
C MET A 1 0.94 -16.25 -3.47
N LYS A 2 1.06 -15.60 -4.60
CA LYS A 2 2.35 -15.19 -5.16
C LYS A 2 3.06 -14.22 -4.21
N PRO A 3 4.41 -14.21 -4.19
CA PRO A 3 5.13 -13.24 -3.39
C PRO A 3 4.84 -11.81 -3.85
N VAL A 4 4.79 -10.90 -2.89
CA VAL A 4 4.60 -9.47 -3.14
C VAL A 4 5.95 -8.78 -3.06
N ARG A 5 6.31 -8.03 -4.08
CA ARG A 5 7.57 -7.30 -4.13
C ARG A 5 7.32 -5.83 -4.46
N LEU A 6 7.97 -4.94 -3.73
CA LEU A 6 7.93 -3.52 -4.01
C LEU A 6 8.97 -3.15 -5.06
N SER A 7 8.56 -2.34 -6.05
CA SER A 7 9.52 -1.74 -6.98
C SER A 7 10.45 -0.79 -6.22
N GLY A 8 11.58 -0.42 -6.82
CA GLY A 8 12.48 0.56 -6.23
C GLY A 8 11.80 1.89 -5.96
N HIS A 9 10.92 2.32 -6.88
CA HIS A 9 10.12 3.53 -6.71
C HIS A 9 9.20 3.42 -5.48
N ALA A 10 8.45 2.33 -5.35
CA ALA A 10 7.54 2.13 -4.23
C ALA A 10 8.30 2.08 -2.90
N ALA A 11 9.38 1.30 -2.84
CA ALA A 11 10.20 1.16 -1.63
C ALA A 11 10.80 2.50 -1.19
N GLY A 12 11.19 3.35 -2.13
CA GLY A 12 11.77 4.66 -1.85
C GLY A 12 10.83 5.63 -1.14
N TYR A 13 9.52 5.41 -1.21
CA TYR A 13 8.53 6.28 -0.56
C TYR A 13 8.08 5.80 0.82
N ALA A 14 8.57 4.65 1.29
CA ALA A 14 8.11 4.05 2.53
C ALA A 14 8.17 5.01 3.73
N LYS A 15 9.31 5.64 3.96
CA LYS A 15 9.49 6.59 5.07
C LYS A 15 8.70 7.88 4.86
N ILE A 16 8.70 8.39 3.64
CA ILE A 16 8.04 9.67 3.31
C ILE A 16 6.54 9.57 3.49
N ARG A 17 5.94 8.47 3.06
CA ARG A 17 4.50 8.24 3.13
C ARG A 17 4.05 7.46 4.36
N GLY A 18 4.99 6.86 5.08
CA GLY A 18 4.73 6.20 6.36
C GLY A 18 4.09 4.82 6.25
N PHE A 19 4.48 4.02 5.28
CA PHE A 19 4.03 2.64 5.19
C PHE A 19 5.17 1.67 5.37
N THR A 20 4.84 0.42 5.70
CA THR A 20 5.79 -0.68 5.76
C THR A 20 5.48 -1.70 4.68
N GLU A 21 6.48 -2.49 4.31
CA GLU A 21 6.30 -3.59 3.36
C GLU A 21 5.26 -4.60 3.86
N ALA A 22 5.28 -4.89 5.16
CA ALA A 22 4.31 -5.80 5.78
C ALA A 22 2.87 -5.29 5.64
N GLU A 23 2.64 -4.00 5.79
CA GLU A 23 1.32 -3.39 5.61
C GLU A 23 0.84 -3.50 4.16
N VAL A 24 1.73 -3.28 3.20
CA VAL A 24 1.41 -3.40 1.78
C VAL A 24 1.05 -4.84 1.44
N GLU A 25 1.83 -5.79 1.90
CA GLU A 25 1.59 -7.21 1.70
C GLU A 25 0.27 -7.65 2.31
N HIS A 26 -0.02 -7.19 3.53
CA HIS A 26 -1.28 -7.49 4.21
C HIS A 26 -2.47 -6.93 3.43
N ALA A 27 -2.38 -5.71 2.92
CA ALA A 27 -3.42 -5.11 2.10
C ALA A 27 -3.74 -5.96 0.87
N ILE A 28 -2.71 -6.35 0.13
CA ILE A 28 -2.87 -7.12 -1.11
C ILE A 28 -3.45 -8.51 -0.84
N LYS A 29 -3.06 -9.14 0.27
CA LYS A 29 -3.52 -10.49 0.61
C LYS A 29 -4.93 -10.53 1.17
N THR A 30 -5.42 -9.45 1.77
CA THR A 30 -6.69 -9.50 2.53
C THR A 30 -7.78 -8.59 2.00
N CYS A 31 -7.45 -7.55 1.24
CA CYS A 31 -8.44 -6.59 0.76
C CYS A 31 -8.87 -6.88 -0.67
N LEU A 32 -10.07 -6.42 -1.02
CA LEU A 32 -10.61 -6.57 -2.36
C LEU A 32 -9.78 -5.78 -3.36
N TRP A 33 -9.39 -6.41 -4.46
CA TRP A 33 -8.69 -5.75 -5.55
C TRP A 33 -9.69 -5.07 -6.47
N GLU A 34 -9.36 -3.85 -6.87
CA GLU A 34 -10.15 -3.09 -7.83
C GLU A 34 -9.28 -2.72 -9.03
N PRO A 35 -9.85 -2.60 -10.24
CA PRO A 35 -9.08 -2.15 -11.40
C PRO A 35 -8.56 -0.73 -11.19
N ALA A 36 -7.32 -0.52 -11.60
CA ALA A 36 -6.69 0.80 -11.63
C ALA A 36 -6.27 1.10 -13.07
N GLU A 37 -5.69 2.27 -13.30
CA GLU A 37 -5.27 2.68 -14.63
C GLU A 37 -4.14 1.79 -15.17
N LEU A 38 -3.99 1.74 -16.49
CA LEU A 38 -2.91 1.06 -17.19
C LEU A 38 -2.83 -0.45 -16.90
N GLY A 39 -3.99 -1.09 -16.74
CA GLY A 39 -4.06 -2.53 -16.49
C GLY A 39 -3.55 -2.95 -15.12
N ARG A 40 -3.45 -2.03 -14.18
CA ARG A 40 -3.03 -2.29 -12.80
C ARG A 40 -4.22 -2.57 -11.91
N PHE A 41 -3.92 -2.96 -10.69
CA PHE A 41 -4.90 -3.13 -9.62
C PHE A 41 -4.55 -2.24 -8.44
N GLU A 42 -5.54 -2.01 -7.60
CA GLU A 42 -5.36 -1.32 -6.31
C GLU A 42 -6.22 -1.98 -5.25
N CYS A 43 -5.86 -1.78 -4.00
CA CYS A 43 -6.68 -2.13 -2.85
C CYS A 43 -6.44 -1.12 -1.74
N ARG A 44 -7.29 -1.13 -0.72
CA ARG A 44 -7.23 -0.16 0.37
C ARG A 44 -7.37 -0.88 1.70
N LEU A 45 -6.38 -0.67 2.56
CA LEU A 45 -6.38 -1.22 3.91
C LEU A 45 -6.42 -0.08 4.91
N ASN A 46 -7.47 -0.06 5.75
CA ASN A 46 -7.56 0.89 6.84
C ASN A 46 -7.01 0.26 8.10
N LEU A 47 -6.08 0.96 8.75
CA LEU A 47 -5.44 0.52 9.98
C LEU A 47 -5.72 1.52 11.10
N PRO A 48 -5.95 1.05 12.34
CA PRO A 48 -5.97 1.96 13.49
C PRO A 48 -4.61 2.64 13.59
N TYR A 49 -4.61 3.95 13.80
CA TYR A 49 -3.36 4.70 13.90
C TYR A 49 -3.21 5.37 15.28
N GLY A 50 -4.06 6.35 15.57
CA GLY A 50 -4.13 6.97 16.91
C GLY A 50 -2.88 7.67 17.37
N LYS A 51 -2.11 8.28 16.44
CA LYS A 51 -0.88 8.98 16.79
C LYS A 51 -0.60 10.13 15.84
N GLU A 52 0.49 10.84 16.10
CA GLU A 52 0.88 12.01 15.31
C GLU A 52 1.49 11.60 13.97
N TRP A 53 1.10 12.34 12.94
CA TRP A 53 1.74 12.33 11.65
C TRP A 53 1.84 13.76 11.14
N HIS A 54 3.09 14.23 10.97
CA HIS A 54 3.38 15.60 10.51
C HIS A 54 2.65 16.68 11.31
N GLY A 55 2.69 16.56 12.64
CA GLY A 55 2.18 17.58 13.57
C GLY A 55 0.70 17.49 13.88
N LYS A 56 -0.02 16.47 13.37
CA LYS A 56 -1.45 16.29 13.63
C LYS A 56 -1.73 14.85 14.03
N ILE A 57 -2.67 14.66 14.95
CA ILE A 57 -3.09 13.32 15.39
C ILE A 57 -4.21 12.82 14.51
N TYR A 58 -4.07 11.58 14.01
CA TYR A 58 -5.06 10.91 13.16
C TYR A 58 -5.45 9.57 13.77
N GLN A 59 -6.69 9.21 13.63
CA GLN A 59 -7.22 7.94 14.13
C GLN A 59 -6.93 6.77 13.17
N THR A 60 -6.87 7.05 11.88
CA THR A 60 -6.80 6.01 10.85
C THR A 60 -5.67 6.30 9.87
N LYS A 61 -4.99 5.24 9.45
CA LYS A 61 -4.07 5.26 8.33
C LYS A 61 -4.62 4.32 7.24
N GLN A 62 -4.76 4.82 6.02
CA GLN A 62 -5.15 3.99 4.88
C GLN A 62 -3.94 3.76 3.99
N VAL A 63 -3.62 2.50 3.73
CA VAL A 63 -2.56 2.10 2.81
C VAL A 63 -3.21 1.66 1.51
N ARG A 64 -2.82 2.30 0.41
CA ARG A 64 -3.39 2.03 -0.93
C ARG A 64 -2.27 1.69 -1.91
N PRO A 65 -1.91 0.42 -2.06
CA PRO A 65 -0.94 0.01 -3.07
C PRO A 65 -1.56 -0.04 -4.46
N ILE A 66 -0.75 0.34 -5.45
CA ILE A 66 -1.05 0.17 -6.87
C ILE A 66 -0.06 -0.88 -7.38
N PHE A 67 -0.56 -1.94 -8.00
CA PHE A 67 0.28 -3.11 -8.31
C PHE A 67 -0.14 -3.79 -9.60
N VAL A 68 0.77 -4.62 -10.13
CA VAL A 68 0.56 -5.44 -11.32
C VAL A 68 0.68 -6.90 -10.92
N GLU A 69 -0.23 -7.72 -11.39
CA GLU A 69 -0.10 -9.17 -11.19
C GLU A 69 0.72 -9.75 -12.34
N GLN A 70 1.84 -10.37 -12.00
CA GLN A 70 2.72 -11.06 -12.94
C GLN A 70 2.60 -12.57 -12.72
N PRO A 71 3.09 -13.41 -13.66
CA PRO A 71 2.91 -14.86 -13.52
C PRO A 71 3.48 -15.44 -12.23
N ASP A 72 4.58 -14.89 -11.72
CA ASP A 72 5.31 -15.43 -10.56
C ASP A 72 5.32 -14.51 -9.34
N GLN A 73 4.78 -13.30 -9.45
CA GLN A 73 4.80 -12.33 -8.34
C GLN A 73 3.74 -11.25 -8.53
N VAL A 74 3.49 -10.51 -7.46
CA VAL A 74 2.76 -9.26 -7.50
C VAL A 74 3.78 -8.13 -7.34
N LEU A 75 3.89 -7.25 -8.33
CA LEU A 75 4.83 -6.14 -8.29
C LEU A 75 4.09 -4.86 -7.91
N VAL A 76 4.48 -4.27 -6.79
CA VAL A 76 3.92 -3.01 -6.31
C VAL A 76 4.64 -1.85 -6.98
N VAL A 77 3.90 -1.06 -7.75
CA VAL A 77 4.46 0.05 -8.54
C VAL A 77 4.58 1.31 -7.72
N THR A 78 3.57 1.57 -6.89
CA THR A 78 3.59 2.70 -5.95
C THR A 78 2.63 2.42 -4.80
N VAL A 79 2.75 3.20 -3.73
CA VAL A 79 1.87 3.10 -2.56
C VAL A 79 1.50 4.50 -2.12
N TYR A 80 0.20 4.74 -1.98
CA TYR A 80 -0.30 5.97 -1.39
C TYR A 80 -0.77 5.69 0.04
N THR A 81 -0.61 6.68 0.90
CA THR A 81 -1.11 6.62 2.28
C THR A 81 -1.97 7.84 2.55
N TYR A 82 -3.03 7.62 3.30
CA TYR A 82 -3.94 8.68 3.73
C TYR A 82 -4.13 8.58 5.23
N TYR A 83 -4.23 9.73 5.89
CA TYR A 83 -4.41 9.82 7.35
C TYR A 83 -5.66 10.63 7.62
N PHE A 84 -6.56 10.07 8.46
CA PHE A 84 -7.82 10.75 8.80
C PHE A 84 -8.43 10.29 10.12
#